data_28cb023d05e5263a2326e1cbfac225e2
#
_entry.id   28cb023d05e5263a2326e1cbfac225e2
#
_cell.length_a   1.000
_cell.length_b   1.000
_cell.length_c   1.000
_cell.angle_alpha   90.00
_cell.angle_beta   90.00
_cell.angle_gamma   90.00
#
_symmetry.space_group_name_H-M   'P 1'
#
loop_
_entity.id
_entity.type
_entity.pdbx_description
1 polymer ?
#
loop_
_entity_poly.entity_id
_entity_poly.type
_entity_poly.pdbx_seq_one_letter_code
_entity_poly.pdbx_strand_id
1 'polypeptide(L)'
;IKNNDNFIKTKDRNELINNANDAKKNITELKNNFKKQYRNQLAPQKIGDCLEKLLQSSFEEGQNFERNTFFELLKTEQSKSLIHAFFAERASSKIPEIKSAQPRNLNTLGVVGGGTMGSGITIAALNAGLPVTMVERDQDSLDKGIKNLEKIYNRDIEKGRLSSSQVEEIFSRFTKTTDFEALSSVDMVIEAVFEEMNVKKQVFRILDKIVKKGSILASNTSYLDINELASITSRPEDVIGLHFFSPANIMRLLEIVVPD
;
A
#
# COMPACT_ATOMS: atom_id res chain seq x y z
N ILE A 1 43.57 7.54 5.81
CA ILE A 1 42.81 7.71 7.08
C ILE A 1 43.81 8.34 8.03
N LYS A 2 43.64 9.63 8.33
CA LYS A 2 44.48 10.32 9.33
C LYS A 2 44.18 9.72 10.71
N ASN A 3 45.19 9.33 11.43
CA ASN A 3 45.12 8.95 12.85
C ASN A 3 44.46 10.10 13.63
N ASN A 4 43.19 9.92 13.98
CA ASN A 4 42.50 10.82 14.89
C ASN A 4 42.64 10.17 16.28
N ASP A 5 43.57 10.63 17.08
CA ASP A 5 43.89 10.10 18.42
C ASP A 5 42.75 10.21 19.45
N ASN A 6 41.56 10.70 19.01
CA ASN A 6 40.34 10.86 19.82
C ASN A 6 39.18 9.95 19.41
N PHE A 7 39.45 8.84 18.71
CA PHE A 7 38.36 7.93 18.35
C PHE A 7 37.95 7.05 19.55
N ILE A 8 36.82 7.37 20.16
CA ILE A 8 36.20 6.54 21.21
C ILE A 8 35.49 5.37 20.55
N LYS A 9 35.90 4.14 20.86
CA LYS A 9 35.20 2.93 20.35
C LYS A 9 33.76 2.89 20.87
N THR A 10 32.83 2.40 20.08
CA THR A 10 31.39 2.34 20.46
C THR A 10 31.18 1.61 21.79
N LYS A 11 31.99 0.56 22.07
CA LYS A 11 31.93 -0.21 23.32
C LYS A 11 32.32 0.59 24.57
N ASP A 12 33.08 1.67 24.40
CA ASP A 12 33.57 2.52 25.48
C ASP A 12 32.70 3.77 25.70
N ARG A 13 31.64 3.91 24.92
CA ARG A 13 30.65 5.01 25.02
C ARG A 13 29.61 4.65 26.05
N ASN A 14 29.68 5.25 27.22
CA ASN A 14 28.75 4.97 28.32
C ASN A 14 27.89 6.17 28.71
N GLU A 15 27.93 7.27 27.96
CA GLU A 15 27.28 8.54 28.31
C GLU A 15 25.77 8.39 28.51
N LEU A 16 25.13 7.55 27.67
CA LEU A 16 23.68 7.33 27.70
C LEU A 16 23.23 6.31 28.76
N ILE A 17 24.15 5.50 29.28
CA ILE A 17 23.83 4.47 30.29
C ILE A 17 24.34 4.83 31.70
N ASN A 18 25.08 5.91 31.85
CA ASN A 18 25.59 6.40 33.13
C ASN A 18 24.49 6.81 34.11
N ASN A 19 23.30 7.20 33.61
CA ASN A 19 22.10 7.35 34.42
C ASN A 19 21.24 6.09 34.33
N ALA A 20 21.61 5.06 35.09
CA ALA A 20 20.95 3.75 35.06
C ALA A 20 19.43 3.81 35.35
N ASN A 21 18.94 4.77 36.15
CA ASN A 21 17.52 4.91 36.44
C ASN A 21 16.70 5.40 35.24
N ASP A 22 17.20 6.43 34.53
CA ASP A 22 16.56 6.95 33.33
C ASP A 22 16.61 5.92 32.19
N ALA A 23 17.77 5.26 32.01
CA ALA A 23 17.90 4.20 31.02
C ALA A 23 16.91 3.05 31.29
N LYS A 24 16.76 2.60 32.54
CA LYS A 24 15.79 1.56 32.93
C LYS A 24 14.35 1.98 32.68
N LYS A 25 14.00 3.23 32.98
CA LYS A 25 12.67 3.79 32.71
C LYS A 25 12.38 3.78 31.21
N ASN A 26 13.29 4.29 30.40
CA ASN A 26 13.14 4.35 28.94
C ASN A 26 13.01 2.95 28.31
N ILE A 27 13.79 1.97 28.77
CA ILE A 27 13.67 0.58 28.29
C ILE A 27 12.32 -0.03 28.70
N THR A 28 11.84 0.24 29.90
CA THR A 28 10.52 -0.23 30.33
C THR A 28 9.40 0.34 29.47
N GLU A 29 9.44 1.63 29.18
CA GLU A 29 8.50 2.28 28.27
C GLU A 29 8.56 1.68 26.85
N LEU A 30 9.76 1.46 26.33
CA LEU A 30 9.98 0.83 25.03
C LEU A 30 9.39 -0.58 24.97
N LYS A 31 9.63 -1.42 25.98
CA LYS A 31 9.06 -2.78 26.08
C LYS A 31 7.53 -2.74 26.11
N ASN A 32 6.93 -1.79 26.83
CA ASN A 32 5.49 -1.61 26.85
C ASN A 32 4.92 -1.18 25.50
N ASN A 33 5.63 -0.29 24.78
CA ASN A 33 5.27 0.11 23.44
C ASN A 33 5.38 -1.05 22.44
N PHE A 34 6.43 -1.85 22.52
CA PHE A 34 6.60 -3.06 21.71
C PHE A 34 5.47 -4.07 21.91
N LYS A 35 5.03 -4.29 23.17
CA LYS A 35 3.89 -5.16 23.46
C LYS A 35 2.59 -4.68 22.80
N LYS A 36 2.38 -3.37 22.71
CA LYS A 36 1.18 -2.77 22.07
C LYS A 36 1.27 -2.80 20.55
N GLN A 37 2.42 -2.41 19.99
CA GLN A 37 2.62 -2.21 18.56
C GLN A 37 2.90 -3.52 17.83
N TYR A 38 3.68 -4.42 18.44
CA TYR A 38 4.14 -5.68 17.83
C TYR A 38 3.58 -6.88 18.59
N ARG A 39 2.24 -6.96 18.67
CA ARG A 39 1.55 -8.05 19.37
C ARG A 39 1.99 -9.40 18.80
N ASN A 40 2.31 -10.33 19.69
CA ASN A 40 2.71 -11.70 19.37
C ASN A 40 4.02 -11.82 18.56
N GLN A 41 4.78 -10.74 18.36
CA GLN A 41 6.10 -10.82 17.77
C GLN A 41 7.16 -11.01 18.86
N LEU A 42 8.03 -12.02 18.66
CA LEU A 42 9.07 -12.38 19.64
C LEU A 42 10.26 -11.42 19.61
N ALA A 43 10.74 -11.09 18.41
CA ALA A 43 11.96 -10.30 18.24
C ALA A 43 11.92 -8.93 18.92
N PRO A 44 10.86 -8.09 18.80
CA PRO A 44 10.79 -6.81 19.50
C PRO A 44 10.87 -6.95 21.04
N GLN A 45 10.27 -8.02 21.59
CA GLN A 45 10.36 -8.28 23.04
C GLN A 45 11.79 -8.62 23.45
N LYS A 46 12.44 -9.45 22.66
CA LYS A 46 13.85 -9.86 22.89
C LYS A 46 14.85 -8.72 22.73
N ILE A 47 14.59 -7.75 21.85
CA ILE A 47 15.37 -6.50 21.77
C ILE A 47 15.31 -5.77 23.12
N GLY A 48 14.14 -5.65 23.73
CA GLY A 48 13.98 -5.07 25.06
C GLY A 48 14.79 -5.81 26.13
N ASP A 49 14.81 -7.15 26.08
CA ASP A 49 15.61 -7.97 26.99
C ASP A 49 17.12 -7.77 26.81
N CYS A 50 17.58 -7.63 25.56
CA CYS A 50 18.98 -7.31 25.24
C CYS A 50 19.39 -5.93 25.78
N LEU A 51 18.52 -4.92 25.64
CA LEU A 51 18.78 -3.59 26.19
C LEU A 51 18.80 -3.58 27.73
N GLU A 52 17.95 -4.36 28.41
CA GLU A 52 18.02 -4.52 29.86
C GLU A 52 19.35 -5.18 30.29
N LYS A 53 19.80 -6.19 29.53
CA LYS A 53 21.06 -6.88 29.81
C LYS A 53 22.27 -5.93 29.75
N LEU A 54 22.26 -4.98 28.82
CA LEU A 54 23.28 -3.94 28.70
C LEU A 54 23.49 -3.12 30.00
N LEU A 55 22.44 -2.88 30.77
CA LEU A 55 22.52 -2.13 32.03
C LEU A 55 23.18 -2.92 33.18
N GLN A 56 23.32 -4.23 33.04
CA GLN A 56 23.66 -5.14 34.13
C GLN A 56 24.92 -5.98 33.85
N SER A 57 25.57 -5.79 32.71
CA SER A 57 26.65 -6.65 32.26
C SER A 57 27.74 -5.86 31.51
N SER A 58 28.93 -6.47 31.36
CA SER A 58 29.94 -5.97 30.46
C SER A 58 29.49 -5.96 29.01
N PHE A 59 30.20 -5.21 28.17
CA PHE A 59 29.93 -5.17 26.74
C PHE A 59 30.00 -6.57 26.10
N GLU A 60 30.98 -7.35 26.45
CA GLU A 60 31.20 -8.71 25.95
C GLU A 60 30.10 -9.66 26.37
N GLU A 61 29.62 -9.60 27.62
CA GLU A 61 28.50 -10.40 28.11
C GLU A 61 27.17 -10.00 27.44
N GLY A 62 26.95 -8.69 27.28
CA GLY A 62 25.79 -8.15 26.56
C GLY A 62 25.75 -8.60 25.10
N GLN A 63 26.87 -8.53 24.41
CA GLN A 63 27.01 -8.96 23.02
C GLN A 63 26.80 -10.48 22.86
N ASN A 64 27.32 -11.28 23.79
CA ASN A 64 27.10 -12.72 23.79
C ASN A 64 25.61 -13.07 24.04
N PHE A 65 24.97 -12.36 24.95
CA PHE A 65 23.54 -12.53 25.20
C PHE A 65 22.72 -12.21 23.95
N GLU A 66 22.98 -11.07 23.28
CA GLU A 66 22.32 -10.66 22.04
C GLU A 66 22.51 -11.71 20.94
N ARG A 67 23.75 -12.18 20.74
CA ARG A 67 24.08 -13.22 19.73
C ARG A 67 23.31 -14.51 19.99
N ASN A 68 23.28 -15.00 21.22
CA ASN A 68 22.56 -16.21 21.59
C ASN A 68 21.05 -16.02 21.36
N THR A 69 20.50 -14.90 21.79
CA THR A 69 19.08 -14.54 21.57
C THR A 69 18.76 -14.48 20.09
N PHE A 70 19.63 -13.93 19.26
CA PHE A 70 19.45 -13.92 17.79
C PHE A 70 19.36 -15.34 17.22
N PHE A 71 20.28 -16.24 17.61
CA PHE A 71 20.26 -17.63 17.14
C PHE A 71 19.05 -18.43 17.64
N GLU A 72 18.56 -18.15 18.85
CA GLU A 72 17.30 -18.71 19.34
C GLU A 72 16.12 -18.26 18.50
N LEU A 73 16.01 -16.95 18.23
CA LEU A 73 14.94 -16.38 17.42
C LEU A 73 14.97 -16.93 15.98
N LEU A 74 16.13 -17.11 15.39
CA LEU A 74 16.28 -17.61 14.03
C LEU A 74 15.70 -19.03 13.85
N LYS A 75 15.70 -19.83 14.92
CA LYS A 75 15.17 -21.20 14.91
C LYS A 75 13.64 -21.27 15.09
N THR A 76 13.00 -20.17 15.45
CA THR A 76 11.56 -20.13 15.70
C THR A 76 10.72 -20.28 14.41
N GLU A 77 9.55 -20.88 14.53
CA GLU A 77 8.59 -20.92 13.40
C GLU A 77 8.17 -19.53 12.96
N GLN A 78 8.11 -18.55 13.87
CA GLN A 78 7.83 -17.17 13.53
C GLN A 78 8.89 -16.57 12.59
N SER A 79 10.18 -16.84 12.87
CA SER A 79 11.27 -16.39 11.99
C SER A 79 11.16 -17.02 10.61
N LYS A 80 10.95 -18.33 10.53
CA LYS A 80 10.77 -19.05 9.26
C LYS A 80 9.59 -18.48 8.46
N SER A 81 8.45 -18.22 9.12
CA SER A 81 7.27 -17.65 8.49
C SER A 81 7.51 -16.25 7.96
N LEU A 82 8.21 -15.39 8.71
CA LEU A 82 8.56 -14.04 8.27
C LEU A 82 9.54 -14.05 7.09
N ILE A 83 10.51 -14.96 7.10
CA ILE A 83 11.44 -15.17 5.97
C ILE A 83 10.65 -15.62 4.73
N HIS A 84 9.73 -16.58 4.89
CA HIS A 84 8.88 -17.04 3.80
C HIS A 84 8.03 -15.89 3.22
N ALA A 85 7.36 -15.12 4.08
CA ALA A 85 6.54 -13.98 3.67
C ALA A 85 7.37 -12.92 2.92
N PHE A 86 8.59 -12.63 3.40
CA PHE A 86 9.50 -11.70 2.73
C PHE A 86 9.88 -12.15 1.31
N PHE A 87 10.17 -13.42 1.11
CA PHE A 87 10.50 -13.94 -0.23
C PHE A 87 9.25 -14.09 -1.10
N ALA A 88 8.10 -14.46 -0.55
CA ALA A 88 6.83 -14.52 -1.27
C ALA A 88 6.41 -13.15 -1.80
N GLU A 89 6.49 -12.10 -0.96
CA GLU A 89 6.21 -10.71 -1.37
C GLU A 89 7.15 -10.26 -2.52
N ARG A 90 8.43 -10.64 -2.47
CA ARG A 90 9.39 -10.33 -3.54
C ARG A 90 9.17 -11.17 -4.80
N ALA A 91 8.68 -12.38 -4.66
CA ALA A 91 8.41 -13.25 -5.81
C ALA A 91 7.16 -12.82 -6.58
N SER A 92 6.15 -12.28 -5.87
CA SER A 92 4.89 -11.85 -6.48
C SER A 92 5.07 -10.75 -7.55
N SER A 93 6.12 -9.93 -7.44
CA SER A 93 6.44 -8.90 -8.44
C SER A 93 7.33 -9.38 -9.59
N LYS A 94 7.75 -10.65 -9.58
CA LYS A 94 8.64 -11.23 -10.61
C LYS A 94 7.82 -12.14 -11.52
N ILE A 95 7.28 -11.56 -12.59
CA ILE A 95 6.48 -12.26 -13.59
C ILE A 95 7.40 -12.56 -14.79
N PRO A 96 7.82 -13.84 -15.01
CA PRO A 96 8.76 -14.18 -16.09
C PRO A 96 8.24 -13.82 -17.48
N GLU A 97 6.93 -13.93 -17.69
CA GLU A 97 6.23 -13.73 -18.96
C GLU A 97 6.31 -12.30 -19.45
N ILE A 98 6.43 -11.31 -18.55
CA ILE A 98 6.49 -9.90 -18.94
C ILE A 98 7.92 -9.35 -19.09
N LYS A 99 8.97 -10.18 -18.96
CA LYS A 99 10.36 -9.70 -19.04
C LYS A 99 10.70 -8.97 -20.33
N SER A 100 10.09 -9.36 -21.44
CA SER A 100 10.27 -8.74 -22.76
C SER A 100 9.18 -7.74 -23.11
N ALA A 101 8.17 -7.57 -22.27
CA ALA A 101 7.07 -6.65 -22.53
C ALA A 101 7.53 -5.20 -22.41
N GLN A 102 7.03 -4.35 -23.29
CA GLN A 102 7.22 -2.91 -23.18
C GLN A 102 6.07 -2.34 -22.36
N PRO A 103 6.34 -1.69 -21.22
CA PRO A 103 5.29 -1.12 -20.39
C PRO A 103 4.61 0.04 -21.12
N ARG A 104 3.29 0.15 -20.98
CA ARG A 104 2.52 1.33 -21.41
C ARG A 104 2.71 2.47 -20.41
N ASN A 105 2.75 3.71 -20.91
CA ASN A 105 2.76 4.87 -20.02
C ASN A 105 1.37 5.05 -19.41
N LEU A 106 1.33 5.16 -18.08
CA LEU A 106 0.11 5.40 -17.30
C LEU A 106 0.27 6.72 -16.55
N ASN A 107 -0.20 7.80 -17.16
CA ASN A 107 -0.12 9.15 -16.59
C ASN A 107 -1.46 9.64 -16.03
N THR A 108 -2.57 9.06 -16.49
CA THR A 108 -3.93 9.47 -16.11
C THR A 108 -4.83 8.26 -15.90
N LEU A 109 -5.68 8.31 -14.88
CA LEU A 109 -6.57 7.23 -14.49
C LEU A 109 -8.03 7.69 -14.50
N GLY A 110 -8.90 6.87 -15.11
CA GLY A 110 -10.34 6.94 -14.93
C GLY A 110 -10.81 5.94 -13.87
N VAL A 111 -11.76 6.30 -13.05
CA VAL A 111 -12.45 5.39 -12.12
C VAL A 111 -13.95 5.51 -12.36
N VAL A 112 -14.61 4.41 -12.68
CA VAL A 112 -16.07 4.36 -12.84
C VAL A 112 -16.68 3.73 -11.61
N GLY A 113 -17.47 4.52 -10.88
CA GLY A 113 -18.06 4.15 -9.60
C GLY A 113 -17.32 4.75 -8.41
N GLY A 114 -18.03 5.53 -7.59
CA GLY A 114 -17.53 6.19 -6.37
C GLY A 114 -17.93 5.49 -5.08
N GLY A 115 -18.28 4.20 -5.15
CA GLY A 115 -18.56 3.37 -3.97
C GLY A 115 -17.32 3.14 -3.10
N THR A 116 -17.41 2.21 -2.14
CA THR A 116 -16.30 1.92 -1.21
C THR A 116 -15.00 1.59 -1.94
N MET A 117 -15.06 0.73 -2.97
CA MET A 117 -13.86 0.34 -3.71
C MET A 117 -13.37 1.46 -4.62
N GLY A 118 -14.24 2.09 -5.42
CA GLY A 118 -13.84 3.16 -6.33
C GLY A 118 -13.29 4.38 -5.59
N SER A 119 -13.86 4.77 -4.45
CA SER A 119 -13.29 5.81 -3.60
C SER A 119 -11.91 5.44 -3.08
N GLY A 120 -11.72 4.20 -2.62
CA GLY A 120 -10.43 3.71 -2.14
C GLY A 120 -9.35 3.66 -3.24
N ILE A 121 -9.73 3.20 -4.44
CA ILE A 121 -8.85 3.18 -5.63
C ILE A 121 -8.46 4.59 -6.03
N THR A 122 -9.43 5.52 -6.07
CA THR A 122 -9.19 6.95 -6.35
C THR A 122 -8.19 7.54 -5.36
N ILE A 123 -8.36 7.31 -4.06
CA ILE A 123 -7.42 7.78 -3.03
C ILE A 123 -6.02 7.20 -3.25
N ALA A 124 -5.92 5.88 -3.51
CA ALA A 124 -4.63 5.24 -3.74
C ALA A 124 -3.89 5.86 -4.94
N ALA A 125 -4.60 6.11 -6.04
CA ALA A 125 -4.04 6.72 -7.24
C ALA A 125 -3.64 8.19 -7.03
N LEU A 126 -4.49 9.00 -6.39
CA LEU A 126 -4.20 10.39 -6.05
C LEU A 126 -2.98 10.52 -5.13
N ASN A 127 -2.85 9.64 -4.14
CA ASN A 127 -1.71 9.59 -3.23
C ASN A 127 -0.42 9.14 -3.95
N ALA A 128 -0.54 8.37 -5.02
CA ALA A 128 0.56 8.02 -5.91
C ALA A 128 0.94 9.15 -6.90
N GLY A 129 0.23 10.28 -6.87
CA GLY A 129 0.49 11.45 -7.71
C GLY A 129 -0.21 11.43 -9.07
N LEU A 130 -1.06 10.44 -9.35
CA LEU A 130 -1.78 10.33 -10.62
C LEU A 130 -2.98 11.29 -10.64
N PRO A 131 -3.21 12.03 -11.73
CA PRO A 131 -4.49 12.65 -12.02
C PRO A 131 -5.59 11.59 -12.19
N VAL A 132 -6.72 11.79 -11.52
CA VAL A 132 -7.83 10.85 -11.53
C VAL A 132 -9.13 11.54 -11.94
N THR A 133 -9.84 10.94 -12.90
CA THR A 133 -11.21 11.32 -13.26
C THR A 133 -12.17 10.25 -12.74
N MET A 134 -13.00 10.60 -11.76
CA MET A 134 -14.07 9.74 -11.26
C MET A 134 -15.36 10.05 -12.01
N VAL A 135 -16.00 8.99 -12.52
CA VAL A 135 -17.30 9.05 -13.18
C VAL A 135 -18.32 8.24 -12.40
N GLU A 136 -19.48 8.82 -12.15
CA GLU A 136 -20.62 8.17 -11.56
C GLU A 136 -21.85 8.28 -12.45
N ARG A 137 -22.81 7.35 -12.27
CA ARG A 137 -24.03 7.28 -13.05
C ARG A 137 -24.96 8.48 -12.87
N ASP A 138 -24.94 9.11 -11.68
CA ASP A 138 -25.80 10.22 -11.30
C ASP A 138 -25.12 11.13 -10.26
N GLN A 139 -25.66 12.34 -10.09
CA GLN A 139 -25.08 13.33 -9.19
C GLN A 139 -25.12 12.90 -7.71
N ASP A 140 -26.20 12.23 -7.28
CA ASP A 140 -26.33 11.78 -5.88
C ASP A 140 -25.26 10.73 -5.53
N SER A 141 -24.97 9.83 -6.47
CA SER A 141 -23.89 8.84 -6.32
C SER A 141 -22.52 9.49 -6.32
N LEU A 142 -22.31 10.48 -7.19
CA LEU A 142 -21.07 11.26 -7.26
C LEU A 142 -20.81 12.00 -5.95
N ASP A 143 -21.81 12.70 -5.43
CA ASP A 143 -21.70 13.46 -4.18
C ASP A 143 -21.39 12.54 -2.97
N LYS A 144 -21.96 11.34 -2.95
CA LYS A 144 -21.63 10.32 -1.93
C LYS A 144 -20.19 9.85 -2.06
N GLY A 145 -19.73 9.59 -3.28
CA GLY A 145 -18.34 9.23 -3.55
C GLY A 145 -17.36 10.30 -3.07
N ILE A 146 -17.62 11.57 -3.41
CA ILE A 146 -16.80 12.71 -2.98
C ILE A 146 -16.75 12.80 -1.45
N LYS A 147 -17.90 12.71 -0.77
CA LYS A 147 -17.97 12.73 0.70
C LYS A 147 -17.15 11.62 1.34
N ASN A 148 -17.08 10.44 0.71
CA ASN A 148 -16.23 9.34 1.20
C ASN A 148 -14.74 9.70 1.13
N LEU A 149 -14.28 10.31 0.03
CA LEU A 149 -12.90 10.78 -0.10
C LEU A 149 -12.59 11.86 0.95
N GLU A 150 -13.43 12.89 1.04
CA GLU A 150 -13.28 14.00 1.98
C GLU A 150 -13.20 13.51 3.42
N LYS A 151 -14.04 12.56 3.81
CA LYS A 151 -14.03 11.97 5.16
C LYS A 151 -12.70 11.29 5.48
N ILE A 152 -12.08 10.61 4.51
CA ILE A 152 -10.79 9.93 4.72
C ILE A 152 -9.67 10.95 4.85
N TYR A 153 -9.61 11.95 3.97
CA TYR A 153 -8.58 12.99 4.02
C TYR A 153 -8.71 13.89 5.27
N ASN A 154 -9.93 14.28 5.65
CA ASN A 154 -10.17 15.03 6.89
C ASN A 154 -9.66 14.27 8.12
N ARG A 155 -9.90 12.96 8.20
CA ARG A 155 -9.36 12.13 9.27
C ARG A 155 -7.83 12.08 9.28
N ASP A 156 -7.19 12.13 8.12
CA ASP A 156 -5.73 12.13 8.02
C ASP A 156 -5.15 13.50 8.40
N ILE A 157 -5.86 14.61 8.14
CA ILE A 157 -5.53 15.94 8.66
C ILE A 157 -5.65 15.95 10.20
N GLU A 158 -6.76 15.49 10.74
CA GLU A 158 -6.99 15.43 12.20
C GLU A 158 -5.93 14.61 12.93
N LYS A 159 -5.39 13.56 12.29
CA LYS A 159 -4.32 12.73 12.83
C LYS A 159 -2.91 13.28 12.57
N GLY A 160 -2.78 14.44 11.95
CA GLY A 160 -1.51 15.06 11.63
C GLY A 160 -0.67 14.31 10.59
N ARG A 161 -1.30 13.44 9.77
CA ARG A 161 -0.63 12.69 8.69
C ARG A 161 -0.45 13.52 7.43
N LEU A 162 -1.39 14.41 7.16
CA LEU A 162 -1.41 15.34 6.04
C LEU A 162 -1.75 16.73 6.54
N SER A 163 -1.22 17.76 5.89
CA SER A 163 -1.66 19.15 6.08
C SER A 163 -2.83 19.47 5.14
N SER A 164 -3.60 20.51 5.44
CA SER A 164 -4.67 21.00 4.56
C SER A 164 -4.15 21.37 3.17
N SER A 165 -2.96 21.99 3.09
CA SER A 165 -2.34 22.36 1.81
C SER A 165 -1.95 21.14 0.96
N GLN A 166 -1.50 20.04 1.59
CA GLN A 166 -1.22 18.80 0.87
C GLN A 166 -2.50 18.16 0.32
N VAL A 167 -3.60 18.22 1.08
CA VAL A 167 -4.89 17.72 0.62
C VAL A 167 -5.43 18.57 -0.53
N GLU A 168 -5.31 19.90 -0.49
CA GLU A 168 -5.66 20.78 -1.60
C GLU A 168 -4.86 20.45 -2.87
N GLU A 169 -3.56 20.22 -2.74
CA GLU A 169 -2.71 19.78 -3.86
C GLU A 169 -3.17 18.42 -4.42
N ILE A 170 -3.50 17.47 -3.57
CA ILE A 170 -4.05 16.16 -4.00
C ILE A 170 -5.35 16.36 -4.77
N PHE A 171 -6.29 17.16 -4.24
CA PHE A 171 -7.57 17.42 -4.90
C PHE A 171 -7.45 18.23 -6.18
N SER A 172 -6.37 18.99 -6.40
CA SER A 172 -6.12 19.67 -7.68
C SER A 172 -5.93 18.71 -8.86
N ARG A 173 -5.59 17.44 -8.59
CA ARG A 173 -5.47 16.36 -9.57
C ARG A 173 -6.73 15.51 -9.70
N PHE A 174 -7.82 15.86 -9.01
CA PHE A 174 -9.06 15.10 -8.99
C PHE A 174 -10.17 15.78 -9.80
N THR A 175 -10.60 15.11 -10.86
CA THR A 175 -11.78 15.50 -11.65
C THR A 175 -12.95 14.57 -11.30
N LYS A 176 -14.15 15.12 -11.19
CA LYS A 176 -15.37 14.44 -10.79
C LYS A 176 -16.51 14.83 -11.72
N THR A 177 -17.22 13.86 -12.28
CA THR A 177 -18.28 14.12 -13.26
C THR A 177 -19.23 12.95 -13.37
N THR A 178 -20.40 13.19 -13.98
CA THR A 178 -21.32 12.14 -14.43
C THR A 178 -21.21 11.87 -15.94
N ASP A 179 -20.35 12.61 -16.64
CA ASP A 179 -20.14 12.49 -18.07
C ASP A 179 -18.98 11.51 -18.36
N PHE A 180 -19.29 10.41 -19.03
CA PHE A 180 -18.32 9.40 -19.45
C PHE A 180 -17.32 9.93 -20.48
N GLU A 181 -17.67 10.93 -21.30
CA GLU A 181 -16.76 11.52 -22.30
C GLU A 181 -15.48 12.11 -21.66
N ALA A 182 -15.53 12.47 -20.38
CA ALA A 182 -14.36 12.91 -19.64
C ALA A 182 -13.26 11.83 -19.52
N LEU A 183 -13.58 10.56 -19.82
CA LEU A 183 -12.63 9.44 -19.84
C LEU A 183 -11.97 9.22 -21.20
N SER A 184 -12.32 9.99 -22.22
CA SER A 184 -11.86 9.77 -23.62
C SER A 184 -10.33 9.82 -23.77
N SER A 185 -9.62 10.58 -22.95
CA SER A 185 -8.16 10.78 -23.03
C SER A 185 -7.34 10.04 -21.99
N VAL A 186 -7.96 9.31 -21.04
CA VAL A 186 -7.21 8.64 -19.97
C VAL A 186 -6.44 7.41 -20.48
N ASP A 187 -5.37 7.04 -19.77
CA ASP A 187 -4.50 5.92 -20.15
C ASP A 187 -5.01 4.58 -19.61
N MET A 188 -5.77 4.60 -18.53
CA MET A 188 -6.41 3.42 -17.93
C MET A 188 -7.74 3.81 -17.33
N VAL A 189 -8.72 2.92 -17.40
CA VAL A 189 -9.98 3.03 -16.64
C VAL A 189 -10.13 1.80 -15.76
N ILE A 190 -10.45 2.03 -14.47
CA ILE A 190 -10.82 0.96 -13.53
C ILE A 190 -12.31 1.06 -13.25
N GLU A 191 -13.06 0.07 -13.64
CA GLU A 191 -14.47 -0.08 -13.35
C GLU A 191 -14.64 -0.70 -11.95
N ALA A 192 -15.39 -0.03 -11.09
CA ALA A 192 -15.69 -0.41 -9.71
C ALA A 192 -17.20 -0.20 -9.38
N VAL A 193 -18.06 -0.49 -10.35
CA VAL A 193 -19.53 -0.41 -10.21
C VAL A 193 -20.08 -1.65 -9.51
N PHE A 194 -21.41 -1.76 -9.44
CA PHE A 194 -22.08 -2.88 -8.79
C PHE A 194 -21.65 -4.24 -9.37
N GLU A 195 -21.46 -5.24 -8.51
CA GLU A 195 -20.89 -6.56 -8.83
C GLU A 195 -21.91 -7.45 -9.54
N GLU A 196 -22.29 -7.05 -10.76
CA GLU A 196 -23.21 -7.76 -11.63
C GLU A 196 -22.73 -7.69 -13.08
N MET A 197 -22.64 -8.85 -13.74
CA MET A 197 -22.06 -8.99 -15.09
C MET A 197 -22.73 -8.08 -16.12
N ASN A 198 -24.06 -7.99 -16.13
CA ASN A 198 -24.77 -7.17 -17.11
C ASN A 198 -24.50 -5.68 -16.94
N VAL A 199 -24.39 -5.21 -15.68
CA VAL A 199 -24.04 -3.82 -15.37
C VAL A 199 -22.62 -3.52 -15.86
N LYS A 200 -21.66 -4.40 -15.57
CA LYS A 200 -20.28 -4.25 -16.01
C LYS A 200 -20.15 -4.28 -17.55
N LYS A 201 -20.87 -5.20 -18.23
CA LYS A 201 -20.92 -5.24 -19.69
C LYS A 201 -21.46 -3.94 -20.31
N GLN A 202 -22.46 -3.31 -19.69
CA GLN A 202 -22.96 -2.00 -20.15
C GLN A 202 -21.88 -0.93 -20.05
N VAL A 203 -21.19 -0.85 -18.91
CA VAL A 203 -20.08 0.09 -18.73
C VAL A 203 -18.95 -0.17 -19.72
N PHE A 204 -18.52 -1.42 -19.89
CA PHE A 204 -17.45 -1.77 -20.84
C PHE A 204 -17.80 -1.43 -22.29
N ARG A 205 -19.06 -1.60 -22.72
CA ARG A 205 -19.51 -1.16 -24.06
C ARG A 205 -19.44 0.36 -24.26
N ILE A 206 -19.67 1.14 -23.20
CA ILE A 206 -19.50 2.59 -23.22
C ILE A 206 -18.01 2.93 -23.31
N LEU A 207 -17.21 2.36 -22.43
CA LEU A 207 -15.77 2.61 -22.36
C LEU A 207 -15.04 2.22 -23.65
N ASP A 208 -15.42 1.10 -24.27
CA ASP A 208 -14.84 0.65 -25.54
C ASP A 208 -15.03 1.66 -26.68
N LYS A 209 -16.13 2.41 -26.66
CA LYS A 209 -16.44 3.41 -27.69
C LYS A 209 -15.73 4.74 -27.46
N ILE A 210 -15.64 5.18 -26.19
CA ILE A 210 -15.21 6.55 -25.86
C ILE A 210 -13.72 6.64 -25.51
N VAL A 211 -13.16 5.64 -24.82
CA VAL A 211 -11.77 5.70 -24.34
C VAL A 211 -10.81 5.47 -25.51
N LYS A 212 -9.77 6.29 -25.60
CA LYS A 212 -8.77 6.22 -26.70
C LYS A 212 -8.21 4.80 -26.84
N LYS A 213 -7.86 4.41 -28.07
CA LYS A 213 -7.19 3.13 -28.35
C LYS A 213 -5.85 3.02 -27.62
N GLY A 214 -5.55 1.81 -27.13
CA GLY A 214 -4.33 1.54 -26.37
C GLY A 214 -4.44 1.87 -24.88
N SER A 215 -5.56 2.43 -24.40
CA SER A 215 -5.84 2.53 -22.98
C SER A 215 -6.29 1.19 -22.42
N ILE A 216 -5.91 0.92 -21.18
CA ILE A 216 -6.31 -0.30 -20.47
C ILE A 216 -7.72 -0.12 -19.89
N LEU A 217 -8.57 -1.13 -20.11
CA LEU A 217 -9.89 -1.24 -19.49
C LEU A 217 -9.83 -2.32 -18.40
N ALA A 218 -9.92 -1.93 -17.15
CA ALA A 218 -9.81 -2.84 -16.03
C ALA A 218 -11.12 -2.95 -15.25
N SER A 219 -11.44 -4.14 -14.75
CA SER A 219 -12.53 -4.35 -13.79
C SER A 219 -12.00 -4.71 -12.42
N ASN A 220 -12.56 -4.12 -11.37
CA ASN A 220 -12.28 -4.48 -9.98
C ASN A 220 -13.16 -5.63 -9.47
N THR A 221 -13.69 -6.45 -10.36
CA THR A 221 -14.49 -7.61 -9.94
C THR A 221 -13.70 -8.58 -9.08
N SER A 222 -14.36 -9.20 -8.11
CA SER A 222 -13.74 -10.19 -7.22
C SER A 222 -13.87 -11.61 -7.76
N TYR A 223 -14.86 -11.91 -8.62
CA TYR A 223 -15.15 -13.30 -9.03
C TYR A 223 -15.84 -13.43 -10.39
N LEU A 224 -16.24 -12.33 -11.02
CA LEU A 224 -16.86 -12.40 -12.35
C LEU A 224 -15.79 -12.67 -13.42
N ASP A 225 -16.17 -13.39 -14.45
CA ASP A 225 -15.26 -13.80 -15.52
C ASP A 225 -14.83 -12.60 -16.38
N ILE A 226 -13.53 -12.30 -16.35
CA ILE A 226 -12.94 -11.21 -17.14
C ILE A 226 -13.00 -11.53 -18.64
N ASN A 227 -12.94 -12.81 -19.04
CA ASN A 227 -13.09 -13.21 -20.44
C ASN A 227 -14.43 -12.75 -21.03
N GLU A 228 -15.52 -12.82 -20.24
CA GLU A 228 -16.81 -12.30 -20.68
C GLU A 228 -16.81 -10.78 -20.92
N LEU A 229 -16.05 -10.02 -20.11
CA LEU A 229 -15.91 -8.58 -20.29
C LEU A 229 -15.00 -8.25 -21.48
N ALA A 230 -13.92 -8.99 -21.67
CA ALA A 230 -13.03 -8.83 -22.79
C ALA A 230 -13.74 -9.10 -24.13
N SER A 231 -14.50 -10.21 -24.19
CA SER A 231 -15.16 -10.66 -25.41
C SER A 231 -16.19 -9.70 -26.00
N ILE A 232 -16.73 -8.78 -25.20
CA ILE A 232 -17.74 -7.81 -25.66
C ILE A 232 -17.15 -6.48 -26.10
N THR A 233 -15.84 -6.31 -26.03
CA THR A 233 -15.09 -5.13 -26.48
C THR A 233 -14.46 -5.38 -27.86
N SER A 234 -14.12 -4.29 -28.57
CA SER A 234 -13.38 -4.37 -29.84
C SER A 234 -11.87 -4.57 -29.65
N ARG A 235 -11.37 -4.62 -28.42
CA ARG A 235 -9.96 -4.69 -28.02
C ARG A 235 -9.78 -5.55 -26.76
N PRO A 236 -10.10 -6.85 -26.83
CA PRO A 236 -9.99 -7.75 -25.70
C PRO A 236 -8.58 -7.78 -25.08
N GLU A 237 -7.55 -7.57 -25.88
CA GLU A 237 -6.14 -7.48 -25.46
C GLU A 237 -5.83 -6.28 -24.53
N ASP A 238 -6.70 -5.30 -24.47
CA ASP A 238 -6.59 -4.14 -23.56
C ASP A 238 -7.39 -4.32 -22.26
N VAL A 239 -8.10 -5.46 -22.10
CA VAL A 239 -8.94 -5.74 -20.93
C VAL A 239 -8.20 -6.59 -19.91
N ILE A 240 -8.27 -6.19 -18.62
CA ILE A 240 -7.70 -6.95 -17.49
C ILE A 240 -8.61 -6.88 -16.27
N GLY A 241 -8.42 -7.79 -15.33
CA GLY A 241 -8.91 -7.65 -13.97
C GLY A 241 -7.87 -6.98 -13.06
N LEU A 242 -8.30 -6.04 -12.24
CA LEU A 242 -7.50 -5.41 -11.18
C LEU A 242 -8.26 -5.54 -9.86
N HIS A 243 -8.09 -6.68 -9.18
CA HIS A 243 -8.78 -6.95 -7.94
C HIS A 243 -8.04 -6.33 -6.75
N PHE A 244 -8.55 -5.18 -6.31
CA PHE A 244 -8.11 -4.50 -5.10
C PHE A 244 -8.81 -5.08 -3.86
N PHE A 245 -8.11 -5.08 -2.73
CA PHE A 245 -8.67 -5.51 -1.44
C PHE A 245 -9.16 -4.32 -0.63
N SER A 246 -10.28 -4.50 0.08
CA SER A 246 -10.90 -3.44 0.89
C SER A 246 -10.20 -3.27 2.25
N PRO A 247 -9.87 -2.04 2.67
CA PRO A 247 -9.96 -0.77 1.94
C PRO A 247 -8.80 -0.59 0.95
N ALA A 248 -9.08 -0.26 -0.32
CA ALA A 248 -8.08 -0.23 -1.39
C ALA A 248 -6.94 0.77 -1.18
N ASN A 249 -7.17 1.84 -0.43
CA ASN A 249 -6.15 2.82 -0.06
C ASN A 249 -5.22 2.38 1.09
N ILE A 250 -5.46 1.22 1.71
CA ILE A 250 -4.70 0.69 2.85
C ILE A 250 -4.08 -0.67 2.52
N MET A 251 -4.86 -1.55 1.90
CA MET A 251 -4.42 -2.91 1.55
C MET A 251 -3.44 -2.85 0.38
N ARG A 252 -2.31 -3.56 0.55
CA ARG A 252 -1.20 -3.48 -0.42
C ARG A 252 -1.28 -4.49 -1.56
N LEU A 253 -2.06 -5.56 -1.38
CA LEU A 253 -2.20 -6.59 -2.40
C LEU A 253 -3.11 -6.08 -3.52
N LEU A 254 -2.63 -6.26 -4.74
CA LEU A 254 -3.40 -6.11 -5.98
C LEU A 254 -3.21 -7.37 -6.81
N GLU A 255 -4.29 -8.06 -7.12
CA GLU A 255 -4.29 -9.18 -8.06
C GLU A 255 -4.54 -8.68 -9.47
N ILE A 256 -3.66 -9.05 -10.39
CA ILE A 256 -3.80 -8.74 -11.82
C ILE A 256 -4.28 -10.02 -12.50
N VAL A 257 -5.50 -10.00 -13.02
CA VAL A 257 -6.13 -11.11 -13.73
C VAL A 257 -6.07 -10.83 -15.23
N VAL A 258 -5.34 -11.68 -15.94
CA VAL A 258 -5.19 -11.60 -17.38
C VAL A 258 -6.17 -12.58 -18.03
N PRO A 259 -7.10 -12.13 -18.88
CA PRO A 259 -7.97 -13.03 -19.63
C PRO A 259 -7.18 -13.87 -20.65
N ASP A 260 -7.78 -14.97 -21.13
CA ASP A 260 -7.20 -15.88 -22.14
C ASP A 260 -7.03 -15.22 -23.52
#